data_56a9ec1e435108d5ac6a882143cad684
#
_entry.id   56a9ec1e435108d5ac6a882143cad684
#
_cell.length_a   1.000
_cell.length_b   1.000
_cell.length_c   1.000
_cell.angle_alpha   90.00
_cell.angle_beta   90.00
_cell.angle_gamma   90.00
#
_symmetry.space_group_name_H-M   'P 1'
#
loop_
_entity.id
_entity.type
_entity.pdbx_description
1 polymer ?
#
loop_
_entity_poly.entity_id
_entity_poly.type
_entity_poly.pdbx_seq_one_letter_code
_entity_poly.pdbx_strand_id
1 'polypeptide(L)'
;MRREKSKKKLGRKQYALTILSWLALLLGLNILLNVAPLFPFQGRRVMEEGAGISPTHVIWEETAHKGKWDGDYRYLAANEDTAVFSRMRFHWGYGWESSFTYLMNQHTPDPIHAKWIREYGSGRGGYNFFYLVGYVASDQVASVEYQIDWADYSESTIVIAEEDYIYEDGKRYYVYDGCDYVRQFSEEDIQSSFIYDITAIARDAQGEILYQRSIYHDLP
;
A
#
# COMPACT_ATOMS: atom_id res chain seq x y z
N MET A 1 70.22 -6.28 -12.13
CA MET A 1 69.66 -5.95 -10.79
C MET A 1 68.13 -5.84 -10.86
N ARG A 2 67.37 -6.89 -10.54
CA ARG A 2 65.94 -6.92 -10.57
C ARG A 2 65.43 -6.47 -9.16
N ARG A 3 64.80 -5.29 -9.05
CA ARG A 3 64.10 -4.84 -7.81
C ARG A 3 62.87 -5.70 -7.61
N GLU A 4 62.92 -6.62 -6.65
CA GLU A 4 61.73 -7.27 -6.11
C GLU A 4 60.84 -6.21 -5.44
N LYS A 5 59.69 -5.93 -6.05
CA LYS A 5 58.64 -5.12 -5.41
C LYS A 5 58.06 -5.96 -4.28
N SER A 6 58.49 -5.69 -3.05
CA SER A 6 57.85 -6.19 -1.83
C SER A 6 56.35 -5.88 -1.87
N LYS A 7 55.50 -6.88 -2.07
CA LYS A 7 54.06 -6.79 -1.94
C LYS A 7 53.76 -6.60 -0.44
N LYS A 8 53.57 -5.34 -0.01
CA LYS A 8 53.07 -5.06 1.36
C LYS A 8 51.72 -5.80 1.55
N LYS A 9 51.69 -6.80 2.44
CA LYS A 9 50.48 -7.43 2.88
C LYS A 9 49.63 -6.37 3.59
N LEU A 10 48.46 -6.03 3.06
CA LEU A 10 47.51 -5.16 3.73
C LEU A 10 47.16 -5.74 5.11
N GLY A 11 47.23 -4.93 6.15
CA GLY A 11 46.79 -5.34 7.48
C GLY A 11 45.28 -5.65 7.47
N ARG A 12 44.81 -6.56 8.36
CA ARG A 12 43.40 -6.97 8.45
C ARG A 12 42.42 -5.78 8.48
N LYS A 13 42.78 -4.68 9.17
CA LYS A 13 41.95 -3.45 9.23
C LYS A 13 41.84 -2.76 7.87
N GLN A 14 42.94 -2.68 7.11
CA GLN A 14 42.90 -2.08 5.77
C GLN A 14 42.09 -2.92 4.79
N TYR A 15 42.15 -4.25 4.92
CA TYR A 15 41.33 -5.16 4.11
C TYR A 15 39.84 -4.99 4.41
N ALA A 16 39.47 -4.91 5.68
CA ALA A 16 38.10 -4.66 6.09
C ALA A 16 37.56 -3.30 5.58
N LEU A 17 38.38 -2.24 5.70
CA LEU A 17 38.02 -0.91 5.18
C LEU A 17 37.83 -0.92 3.67
N THR A 18 38.68 -1.63 2.94
CA THR A 18 38.56 -1.77 1.48
C THR A 18 37.28 -2.48 1.10
N ILE A 19 36.90 -3.56 1.80
CA ILE A 19 35.63 -4.29 1.56
C ILE A 19 34.45 -3.38 1.84
N LEU A 20 34.42 -2.68 2.98
CA LEU A 20 33.35 -1.74 3.33
C LEU A 20 33.20 -0.62 2.29
N SER A 21 34.33 -0.08 1.78
CA SER A 21 34.30 0.95 0.74
C SER A 21 33.70 0.42 -0.56
N TRP A 22 34.05 -0.81 -0.97
CA TRP A 22 33.45 -1.44 -2.15
C TRP A 22 31.95 -1.73 -1.96
N LEU A 23 31.55 -2.21 -0.79
CA LEU A 23 30.13 -2.43 -0.46
C LEU A 23 29.34 -1.12 -0.50
N ALA A 24 29.88 -0.04 0.09
CA ALA A 24 29.26 1.27 0.05
C ALA A 24 29.14 1.82 -1.38
N LEU A 25 30.19 1.63 -2.20
CA LEU A 25 30.16 2.02 -3.62
C LEU A 25 29.11 1.24 -4.41
N LEU A 26 29.06 -0.09 -4.24
CA LEU A 26 28.07 -0.94 -4.90
C LEU A 26 26.65 -0.58 -4.49
N LEU A 27 26.43 -0.32 -3.20
CA LEU A 27 25.12 0.13 -2.69
C LEU A 27 24.74 1.50 -3.27
N GLY A 28 25.69 2.45 -3.30
CA GLY A 28 25.48 3.76 -3.91
C GLY A 28 25.15 3.68 -5.40
N LEU A 29 25.87 2.82 -6.14
CA LEU A 29 25.57 2.56 -7.56
C LEU A 29 24.20 1.88 -7.75
N ASN A 30 23.85 0.94 -6.88
CA ASN A 30 22.53 0.32 -6.92
C ASN A 30 21.41 1.34 -6.76
N ILE A 31 21.54 2.24 -5.76
CA ILE A 31 20.55 3.31 -5.51
C ILE A 31 20.49 4.27 -6.71
N LEU A 32 21.64 4.67 -7.23
CA LEU A 32 21.74 5.63 -8.34
C LEU A 32 21.16 5.08 -9.64
N LEU A 33 21.48 3.81 -9.96
CA LEU A 33 21.08 3.17 -11.21
C LEU A 33 19.75 2.40 -11.10
N ASN A 34 19.18 2.32 -9.90
CA ASN A 34 17.95 1.57 -9.62
C ASN A 34 17.96 0.13 -10.15
N VAL A 35 19.13 -0.56 -10.05
CA VAL A 35 19.34 -1.88 -10.64
C VAL A 35 18.51 -2.96 -9.95
N ALA A 36 18.40 -2.88 -8.61
CA ALA A 36 17.54 -3.76 -7.83
C ALA A 36 16.91 -2.95 -6.69
N PRO A 37 15.60 -3.03 -6.50
CA PRO A 37 14.89 -2.27 -5.48
C PRO A 37 15.13 -2.86 -4.09
N LEU A 38 16.28 -2.54 -3.48
CA LEU A 38 16.67 -2.99 -2.14
C LEU A 38 15.92 -2.28 -1.02
N PHE A 39 15.33 -1.12 -1.31
CA PHE A 39 14.56 -0.31 -0.37
C PHE A 39 13.13 -0.10 -0.90
N PRO A 40 12.12 0.06 -0.01
CA PRO A 40 10.73 0.27 -0.42
C PRO A 40 10.55 1.44 -1.40
N PHE A 41 11.25 2.56 -1.17
CA PHE A 41 11.17 3.75 -2.04
C PHE A 41 11.66 3.47 -3.48
N GLN A 42 12.65 2.58 -3.66
CA GLN A 42 13.10 2.18 -4.99
C GLN A 42 12.06 1.32 -5.69
N GLY A 43 11.48 0.35 -4.97
CA GLY A 43 10.39 -0.47 -5.50
C GLY A 43 9.18 0.37 -5.90
N ARG A 44 8.80 1.37 -5.08
CA ARG A 44 7.75 2.33 -5.41
C ARG A 44 8.06 3.06 -6.72
N ARG A 45 9.27 3.60 -6.84
CA ARG A 45 9.68 4.33 -8.05
C ARG A 45 9.62 3.46 -9.31
N VAL A 46 10.09 2.22 -9.22
CA VAL A 46 10.00 1.26 -10.35
C VAL A 46 8.55 1.02 -10.74
N MET A 47 7.67 0.88 -9.76
CA MET A 47 6.24 0.69 -9.99
C MET A 47 5.60 1.92 -10.64
N GLU A 48 5.88 3.12 -10.12
CA GLU A 48 5.37 4.39 -10.67
C GLU A 48 5.84 4.60 -12.11
N GLU A 49 7.12 4.41 -12.39
CA GLU A 49 7.70 4.50 -13.74
C GLU A 49 7.07 3.47 -14.69
N GLY A 50 6.90 2.22 -14.21
CA GLY A 50 6.27 1.14 -14.98
C GLY A 50 4.78 1.39 -15.28
N ALA A 51 4.09 2.09 -14.40
CA ALA A 51 2.69 2.50 -14.57
C ALA A 51 2.53 3.82 -15.33
N GLY A 52 3.61 4.50 -15.68
CA GLY A 52 3.57 5.80 -16.36
C GLY A 52 3.06 6.94 -15.46
N ILE A 53 3.25 6.83 -14.14
CA ILE A 53 2.77 7.79 -13.16
C ILE A 53 3.91 8.76 -12.85
N SER A 54 3.61 10.07 -12.81
CA SER A 54 4.54 11.06 -12.28
C SER A 54 4.89 10.76 -10.83
N PRO A 55 6.11 11.09 -10.36
CA PRO A 55 6.53 10.82 -8.99
C PRO A 55 5.50 11.29 -7.96
N THR A 56 5.17 10.40 -7.01
CA THR A 56 4.27 10.69 -5.90
C THR A 56 5.05 10.90 -4.60
N HIS A 57 4.43 11.58 -3.62
CA HIS A 57 4.92 11.63 -2.25
C HIS A 57 4.06 10.75 -1.34
N VAL A 58 4.69 10.13 -0.35
CA VAL A 58 3.98 9.25 0.60
C VAL A 58 3.24 10.11 1.62
N ILE A 59 1.93 9.87 1.76
CA ILE A 59 1.06 10.53 2.72
C ILE A 59 0.66 9.62 3.88
N TRP A 60 0.74 8.31 3.67
CA TRP A 60 0.56 7.30 4.71
C TRP A 60 1.39 6.06 4.38
N GLU A 61 1.97 5.48 5.41
CA GLU A 61 2.72 4.23 5.26
C GLU A 61 2.62 3.35 6.50
N GLU A 62 2.65 2.05 6.27
CA GLU A 62 2.68 1.04 7.31
C GLU A 62 3.67 -0.07 6.94
N THR A 63 4.49 -0.45 7.90
CA THR A 63 5.39 -1.58 7.74
C THR A 63 4.97 -2.70 8.68
N ALA A 64 4.54 -3.82 8.13
CA ALA A 64 4.22 -5.00 8.91
C ALA A 64 5.35 -6.03 8.80
N HIS A 65 5.96 -6.35 9.92
CA HIS A 65 6.94 -7.43 10.00
C HIS A 65 6.24 -8.74 10.38
N LYS A 66 5.87 -9.54 9.39
CA LYS A 66 5.42 -10.92 9.61
C LYS A 66 6.61 -11.86 9.45
N GLY A 67 7.29 -12.16 10.55
CA GLY A 67 8.42 -13.08 10.53
C GLY A 67 9.78 -12.43 10.27
N LYS A 68 10.85 -13.24 10.34
CA LYS A 68 12.25 -12.78 10.37
C LYS A 68 12.76 -12.25 9.02
N TRP A 69 12.02 -12.48 7.91
CA TRP A 69 12.53 -12.29 6.55
C TRP A 69 11.51 -11.71 5.55
N ASP A 70 10.24 -11.57 5.93
CA ASP A 70 9.20 -11.05 5.06
C ASP A 70 8.85 -9.61 5.46
N GLY A 71 9.39 -8.66 4.73
CA GLY A 71 8.96 -7.26 4.81
C GLY A 71 7.66 -7.09 4.03
N ASP A 72 6.65 -6.53 4.67
CA ASP A 72 5.40 -6.09 4.06
C ASP A 72 5.30 -4.59 4.27
N TYR A 73 5.28 -3.83 3.20
CA TYR A 73 5.23 -2.37 3.21
C TYR A 73 4.01 -1.91 2.42
N ARG A 74 3.15 -1.15 3.07
CA ARG A 74 1.94 -0.60 2.49
C ARG A 74 2.06 0.91 2.51
N TYR A 75 1.57 1.55 1.48
CA TYR A 75 1.60 2.99 1.42
C TYR A 75 0.43 3.54 0.60
N LEU A 76 0.02 4.74 0.98
CA LEU A 76 -0.76 5.65 0.18
C LEU A 76 0.14 6.83 -0.19
N ALA A 77 0.24 7.11 -1.46
CA ALA A 77 1.04 8.22 -1.98
C ALA A 77 0.22 8.99 -3.02
N ALA A 78 0.51 10.26 -3.19
CA ALA A 78 -0.22 11.10 -4.14
C ALA A 78 0.69 12.10 -4.85
N ASN A 79 0.21 12.61 -5.97
CA ASN A 79 0.63 13.81 -6.65
C ASN A 79 -0.61 14.64 -7.02
N GLU A 80 -0.49 15.64 -7.88
CA GLU A 80 -1.63 16.49 -8.28
C GLU A 80 -2.75 15.72 -8.99
N ASP A 81 -2.38 14.68 -9.77
CA ASP A 81 -3.30 13.98 -10.69
C ASP A 81 -3.79 12.64 -10.13
N THR A 82 -2.96 11.96 -9.36
CA THR A 82 -3.17 10.54 -9.03
C THR A 82 -2.81 10.27 -7.57
N ALA A 83 -3.67 9.53 -6.87
CA ALA A 83 -3.32 8.86 -5.65
C ALA A 83 -3.11 7.36 -5.89
N VAL A 84 -2.15 6.77 -5.19
CA VAL A 84 -1.73 5.39 -5.35
C VAL A 84 -1.77 4.70 -4.02
N PHE A 85 -2.55 3.64 -3.89
CA PHE A 85 -2.44 2.71 -2.79
C PHE A 85 -1.78 1.43 -3.26
N SER A 86 -0.72 1.01 -2.59
CA SER A 86 0.02 -0.18 -2.99
C SER A 86 0.54 -0.94 -1.78
N ARG A 87 0.64 -2.24 -1.95
CA ARG A 87 1.33 -3.14 -1.03
C ARG A 87 2.55 -3.71 -1.72
N MET A 88 3.68 -3.60 -1.07
CA MET A 88 4.95 -4.11 -1.55
C MET A 88 5.46 -5.21 -0.64
N ARG A 89 6.08 -6.22 -1.23
CA ARG A 89 6.76 -7.30 -0.52
C ARG A 89 8.23 -7.36 -0.90
N PHE A 90 9.05 -7.70 0.06
CA PHE A 90 10.47 -7.96 -0.21
C PHE A 90 10.66 -9.42 -0.60
N HIS A 91 11.24 -9.65 -1.77
CA HIS A 91 11.62 -10.97 -2.27
C HIS A 91 13.14 -11.09 -2.35
N TRP A 92 13.68 -12.12 -1.73
CA TRP A 92 15.10 -12.43 -1.85
C TRP A 92 15.46 -12.70 -3.33
N GLY A 93 16.41 -11.93 -3.85
CA GLY A 93 16.87 -12.00 -5.23
C GLY A 93 16.24 -10.99 -6.18
N TYR A 94 15.07 -10.44 -5.89
CA TYR A 94 14.38 -9.44 -6.73
C TYR A 94 14.23 -8.08 -6.04
N GLY A 95 14.32 -8.03 -4.70
CA GLY A 95 14.10 -6.81 -3.93
C GLY A 95 12.62 -6.56 -3.60
N TRP A 96 12.26 -5.27 -3.48
CA TRP A 96 10.90 -4.85 -3.20
C TRP A 96 10.06 -4.84 -4.47
N GLU A 97 8.98 -5.57 -4.45
CA GLU A 97 8.06 -5.74 -5.57
C GLU A 97 6.62 -5.43 -5.13
N SER A 98 5.85 -4.78 -6.00
CA SER A 98 4.44 -4.56 -5.74
C SER A 98 3.64 -5.86 -5.87
N SER A 99 2.92 -6.23 -4.82
CA SER A 99 1.96 -7.35 -4.88
C SER A 99 0.62 -6.92 -5.46
N PHE A 100 0.23 -5.68 -5.24
CA PHE A 100 -0.86 -5.00 -5.93
C PHE A 100 -0.65 -3.49 -5.90
N THR A 101 -1.23 -2.81 -6.88
CA THR A 101 -1.27 -1.35 -6.95
C THR A 101 -2.64 -0.92 -7.42
N TYR A 102 -3.19 0.05 -6.72
CA TYR A 102 -4.46 0.66 -7.05
C TYR A 102 -4.29 2.16 -7.29
N LEU A 103 -4.76 2.62 -8.47
CA LEU A 103 -4.65 4.00 -8.92
C LEU A 103 -6.00 4.71 -8.76
N MET A 104 -5.99 5.88 -8.19
CA MET A 104 -7.14 6.76 -8.02
C MET A 104 -6.89 8.05 -8.77
N ASN A 105 -7.72 8.33 -9.79
CA ASN A 105 -7.67 9.60 -10.50
C ASN A 105 -8.27 10.70 -9.62
N GLN A 106 -7.49 11.75 -9.36
CA GLN A 106 -7.92 12.87 -8.51
C GLN A 106 -8.77 13.93 -9.23
N HIS A 107 -8.97 13.79 -10.53
CA HIS A 107 -9.83 14.66 -11.34
C HIS A 107 -11.22 14.08 -11.58
N THR A 108 -11.73 13.24 -10.68
CA THR A 108 -13.10 12.74 -10.76
C THR A 108 -14.10 13.85 -10.42
N PRO A 109 -15.25 13.91 -11.11
CA PRO A 109 -16.34 14.81 -10.73
C PRO A 109 -17.09 14.35 -9.47
N ASP A 110 -16.87 13.11 -9.04
CA ASP A 110 -17.54 12.53 -7.87
C ASP A 110 -17.01 13.15 -6.57
N PRO A 111 -17.87 13.39 -5.56
CA PRO A 111 -17.47 14.00 -4.30
C PRO A 111 -16.53 13.12 -3.46
N ILE A 112 -16.50 11.82 -3.74
CA ILE A 112 -15.58 10.85 -3.15
C ILE A 112 -15.05 9.90 -4.22
N HIS A 113 -13.83 9.42 -3.99
CA HIS A 113 -13.33 8.23 -4.65
C HIS A 113 -13.15 7.15 -3.60
N ALA A 114 -13.90 6.08 -3.73
CA ALA A 114 -13.92 4.98 -2.79
C ALA A 114 -13.59 3.66 -3.48
N LYS A 115 -12.74 2.85 -2.86
CA LYS A 115 -12.38 1.53 -3.38
C LYS A 115 -12.25 0.53 -2.26
N TRP A 116 -12.73 -0.66 -2.55
CA TRP A 116 -12.48 -1.85 -1.77
C TRP A 116 -11.37 -2.67 -2.42
N ILE A 117 -10.42 -3.10 -1.60
CA ILE A 117 -9.27 -3.89 -2.03
C ILE A 117 -9.22 -5.15 -1.19
N ARG A 118 -9.28 -6.29 -1.84
CA ARG A 118 -9.13 -7.60 -1.20
C ARG A 118 -7.92 -8.31 -1.77
N GLU A 119 -7.10 -8.86 -0.90
CA GLU A 119 -5.99 -9.74 -1.28
C GLU A 119 -6.17 -11.10 -0.63
N TYR A 120 -6.13 -12.14 -1.46
CA TYR A 120 -6.14 -13.52 -0.98
C TYR A 120 -4.73 -13.93 -0.60
N GLY A 121 -4.52 -14.33 0.65
CA GLY A 121 -3.26 -14.95 1.07
C GLY A 121 -3.12 -16.36 0.46
N SER A 122 -2.04 -16.59 -0.27
CA SER A 122 -1.68 -17.92 -0.74
C SER A 122 -1.03 -18.72 0.39
N GLY A 123 -1.80 -19.44 1.20
CA GLY A 123 -1.25 -20.30 2.25
C GLY A 123 -2.33 -20.99 3.09
N ARG A 124 -1.98 -22.08 3.76
CA ARG A 124 -2.85 -22.72 4.77
C ARG A 124 -3.07 -21.74 5.93
N GLY A 125 -4.24 -21.17 6.03
CA GLY A 125 -4.61 -20.07 6.94
C GLY A 125 -4.64 -18.72 6.20
N GLY A 126 -5.17 -18.69 4.97
CA GLY A 126 -5.20 -17.53 4.08
C GLY A 126 -5.69 -16.26 4.78
N TYR A 127 -4.75 -15.38 5.11
CA TYR A 127 -5.10 -14.05 5.62
C TYR A 127 -5.70 -13.25 4.45
N ASN A 128 -6.98 -13.02 4.51
CA ASN A 128 -7.62 -12.06 3.63
C ASN A 128 -7.26 -10.67 4.12
N PHE A 129 -6.53 -9.91 3.31
CA PHE A 129 -6.34 -8.49 3.54
C PHE A 129 -7.53 -7.76 2.93
N PHE A 130 -8.06 -6.82 3.69
CA PHE A 130 -9.22 -6.05 3.29
C PHE A 130 -8.92 -4.58 3.61
N TYR A 131 -9.00 -3.73 2.60
CA TYR A 131 -8.80 -2.30 2.76
C TYR A 131 -9.93 -1.54 2.12
N LEU A 132 -10.41 -0.51 2.82
CA LEU A 132 -11.21 0.55 2.24
C LEU A 132 -10.30 1.76 2.09
N VAL A 133 -10.09 2.17 0.87
CA VAL A 133 -9.17 3.26 0.53
C VAL A 133 -9.87 4.27 -0.35
N GLY A 134 -9.60 5.53 -0.10
CA GLY A 134 -10.17 6.56 -0.94
C GLY A 134 -9.70 7.96 -0.61
N TYR A 135 -10.30 8.92 -1.29
CA TYR A 135 -10.18 10.31 -0.95
C TYR A 135 -11.53 11.03 -1.11
N VAL A 136 -11.65 12.14 -0.39
CA VAL A 136 -12.82 13.00 -0.39
C VAL A 136 -12.47 14.29 -1.14
N ALA A 137 -13.16 14.52 -2.24
CA ALA A 137 -12.94 15.66 -3.13
C ALA A 137 -13.80 16.88 -2.76
N SER A 138 -14.90 16.69 -2.03
CA SER A 138 -15.83 17.75 -1.66
C SER A 138 -15.79 18.09 -0.18
N ASP A 139 -15.67 19.37 0.15
CA ASP A 139 -15.72 19.87 1.54
C ASP A 139 -17.10 19.67 2.21
N GLN A 140 -18.15 19.42 1.43
CA GLN A 140 -19.47 19.15 1.95
C GLN A 140 -19.59 17.76 2.60
N VAL A 141 -18.71 16.82 2.24
CA VAL A 141 -18.72 15.47 2.80
C VAL A 141 -18.13 15.49 4.21
N ALA A 142 -18.92 15.11 5.19
CA ALA A 142 -18.47 14.96 6.58
C ALA A 142 -17.99 13.54 6.89
N SER A 143 -18.63 12.52 6.28
CA SER A 143 -18.25 11.12 6.48
C SER A 143 -18.47 10.29 5.23
N VAL A 144 -17.72 9.17 5.14
CA VAL A 144 -17.93 8.13 4.13
C VAL A 144 -18.35 6.85 4.85
N GLU A 145 -19.54 6.36 4.51
CA GLU A 145 -20.09 5.13 5.05
C GLU A 145 -19.95 4.02 4.01
N TYR A 146 -19.52 2.85 4.44
CA TYR A 146 -19.52 1.64 3.63
C TYR A 146 -20.54 0.66 4.15
N GLN A 147 -21.56 0.40 3.36
CA GLN A 147 -22.52 -0.67 3.60
C GLN A 147 -22.03 -1.93 2.90
N ILE A 148 -21.86 -2.99 3.65
CA ILE A 148 -21.34 -4.27 3.18
C ILE A 148 -22.43 -5.31 3.33
N ASP A 149 -22.88 -5.83 2.21
CA ASP A 149 -23.87 -6.90 2.15
C ASP A 149 -23.14 -8.26 2.03
N TRP A 150 -23.41 -9.14 2.96
CA TRP A 150 -22.84 -10.47 2.97
C TRP A 150 -23.77 -11.49 2.30
N ALA A 151 -23.21 -12.57 1.78
CA ALA A 151 -23.96 -13.62 1.10
C ALA A 151 -24.96 -14.36 2.02
N ASP A 152 -24.79 -14.27 3.33
CA ASP A 152 -25.73 -14.78 4.34
C ASP A 152 -26.89 -13.80 4.65
N TYR A 153 -27.01 -12.73 3.86
CA TYR A 153 -28.00 -11.64 4.02
C TYR A 153 -27.81 -10.79 5.29
N SER A 154 -26.66 -10.89 5.94
CA SER A 154 -26.28 -9.93 6.97
C SER A 154 -25.73 -8.65 6.35
N GLU A 155 -25.88 -7.55 7.07
CA GLU A 155 -25.37 -6.23 6.67
C GLU A 155 -24.37 -5.74 7.71
N SER A 156 -23.34 -5.04 7.25
CA SER A 156 -22.36 -4.40 8.12
C SER A 156 -22.07 -2.99 7.63
N THR A 157 -21.84 -2.09 8.56
CA THR A 157 -21.54 -0.70 8.25
C THR A 157 -20.18 -0.30 8.84
N ILE A 158 -19.33 0.29 8.02
CA ILE A 158 -18.07 0.91 8.43
C ILE A 158 -18.17 2.39 8.11
N VAL A 159 -17.90 3.24 9.08
CA VAL A 159 -17.94 4.70 8.91
C VAL A 159 -16.52 5.25 9.02
N ILE A 160 -16.12 6.00 8.01
CA ILE A 160 -14.90 6.81 7.99
C ILE A 160 -15.31 8.23 8.34
N ALA A 161 -14.88 8.70 9.50
CA ALA A 161 -15.23 10.01 10.03
C ALA A 161 -14.05 10.97 10.00
N GLU A 162 -14.21 12.16 10.55
CA GLU A 162 -13.20 13.24 10.53
C GLU A 162 -11.85 12.80 11.12
N GLU A 163 -11.87 12.01 12.18
CA GLU A 163 -10.66 11.49 12.85
C GLU A 163 -9.86 10.46 12.04
N ASP A 164 -10.50 9.85 11.03
CA ASP A 164 -9.88 8.83 10.18
C ASP A 164 -9.22 9.44 8.93
N TYR A 165 -9.45 10.73 8.67
CA TYR A 165 -8.89 11.38 7.49
C TYR A 165 -7.44 11.76 7.68
N ILE A 166 -6.69 11.56 6.61
CA ILE A 166 -5.31 12.01 6.43
C ILE A 166 -5.36 13.25 5.54
N TYR A 167 -4.91 14.37 6.07
CA TYR A 167 -4.94 15.66 5.36
C TYR A 167 -3.61 15.91 4.66
N GLU A 168 -3.67 16.14 3.34
CA GLU A 168 -2.51 16.48 2.53
C GLU A 168 -2.94 17.38 1.36
N ASP A 169 -2.24 18.51 1.16
CA ASP A 169 -2.46 19.47 0.08
C ASP A 169 -3.94 19.89 -0.09
N GLY A 170 -4.65 20.10 1.01
CA GLY A 170 -6.06 20.48 1.05
C GLY A 170 -7.04 19.39 0.64
N LYS A 171 -6.57 18.16 0.50
CA LYS A 171 -7.40 16.98 0.23
C LYS A 171 -7.46 16.07 1.47
N ARG A 172 -8.50 15.27 1.55
CA ARG A 172 -8.73 14.31 2.63
C ARG A 172 -8.64 12.90 2.06
N TYR A 173 -7.73 12.11 2.59
CA TYR A 173 -7.54 10.70 2.22
C TYR A 173 -7.88 9.81 3.40
N TYR A 174 -8.12 8.53 3.14
CA TYR A 174 -8.31 7.54 4.18
C TYR A 174 -7.81 6.16 3.74
N VAL A 175 -7.32 5.41 4.73
CA VAL A 175 -6.98 3.99 4.61
C VAL A 175 -7.55 3.29 5.84
N TYR A 176 -8.55 2.47 5.64
CA TYR A 176 -9.11 1.64 6.68
C TYR A 176 -8.61 0.20 6.49
N ASP A 177 -7.88 -0.32 7.48
CA ASP A 177 -7.47 -1.72 7.52
C ASP A 177 -8.59 -2.56 8.15
N GLY A 178 -9.33 -3.26 7.30
CA GLY A 178 -10.42 -4.15 7.72
C GLY A 178 -9.95 -5.55 8.13
N CYS A 179 -8.63 -5.79 8.22
CA CYS A 179 -8.11 -7.12 8.57
C CYS A 179 -8.57 -7.58 9.96
N ASP A 180 -8.69 -6.66 10.92
CA ASP A 180 -9.18 -6.99 12.26
C ASP A 180 -10.70 -7.27 12.27
N TYR A 181 -11.44 -6.62 11.39
CA TYR A 181 -12.85 -6.90 11.18
C TYR A 181 -13.08 -8.33 10.68
N VAL A 182 -12.29 -8.76 9.67
CA VAL A 182 -12.37 -10.13 9.12
C VAL A 182 -11.90 -11.17 10.14
N ARG A 183 -10.95 -10.84 11.02
CA ARG A 183 -10.48 -11.74 12.09
C ARG A 183 -11.52 -12.06 13.17
N GLN A 184 -12.59 -11.28 13.26
CA GLN A 184 -13.69 -11.55 14.20
C GLN A 184 -14.55 -12.74 13.75
N PHE A 185 -14.45 -13.13 12.49
CA PHE A 185 -15.14 -14.30 11.94
C PHE A 185 -14.30 -15.56 12.13
N SER A 186 -14.93 -16.70 12.42
CA SER A 186 -14.24 -17.99 12.45
C SER A 186 -13.69 -18.36 11.06
N GLU A 187 -12.68 -19.26 10.99
CA GLU A 187 -12.17 -19.73 9.70
C GLU A 187 -13.27 -20.39 8.83
N GLU A 188 -14.28 -21.00 9.45
CA GLU A 188 -15.44 -21.58 8.78
C GLU A 188 -16.37 -20.50 8.24
N ASP A 189 -16.57 -19.40 9.00
CA ASP A 189 -17.37 -18.25 8.58
C ASP A 189 -16.68 -17.49 7.44
N ILE A 190 -15.34 -17.37 7.43
CA ILE A 190 -14.57 -16.72 6.37
C ILE A 190 -14.70 -17.49 5.04
N GLN A 191 -14.78 -18.81 5.05
CA GLN A 191 -15.00 -19.60 3.84
C GLN A 191 -16.42 -19.48 3.28
N SER A 192 -17.40 -19.20 4.13
CA SER A 192 -18.80 -19.02 3.75
C SER A 192 -19.21 -17.55 3.55
N SER A 193 -18.47 -16.61 4.12
CA SER A 193 -18.78 -15.17 4.04
C SER A 193 -18.23 -14.54 2.77
N PHE A 194 -18.95 -14.73 1.66
CA PHE A 194 -18.71 -13.92 0.49
C PHE A 194 -19.38 -12.54 0.68
N ILE A 195 -18.65 -11.48 0.34
CA ILE A 195 -19.23 -10.16 0.22
C ILE A 195 -19.98 -10.13 -1.11
N TYR A 196 -21.28 -9.83 -1.03
CA TYR A 196 -22.14 -9.74 -2.20
C TYR A 196 -22.07 -8.36 -2.85
N ASP A 197 -22.18 -7.32 -2.03
CA ASP A 197 -22.11 -5.94 -2.50
C ASP A 197 -21.43 -5.04 -1.48
N ILE A 198 -20.77 -3.99 -1.96
CA ILE A 198 -20.27 -2.91 -1.12
C ILE A 198 -20.70 -1.59 -1.74
N THR A 199 -21.50 -0.85 -0.99
CA THR A 199 -21.95 0.47 -1.35
C THR A 199 -21.20 1.53 -0.54
N ALA A 200 -20.56 2.49 -1.21
CA ALA A 200 -19.99 3.66 -0.58
C ALA A 200 -20.98 4.82 -0.62
N ILE A 201 -21.18 5.46 0.52
CA ILE A 201 -22.16 6.55 0.73
C ILE A 201 -21.40 7.73 1.34
N ALA A 202 -21.43 8.89 0.68
CA ALA A 202 -20.95 10.14 1.26
C ALA A 202 -22.10 10.90 1.92
N ARG A 203 -21.89 11.35 3.17
CA ARG A 203 -22.88 12.13 3.92
C ARG A 203 -22.33 13.49 4.30
N ASP A 204 -23.22 14.47 4.38
CA ASP A 204 -22.91 15.78 4.95
C ASP A 204 -22.94 15.78 6.49
N ALA A 205 -22.69 16.93 7.09
CA ALA A 205 -22.71 17.11 8.55
C ALA A 205 -24.09 16.94 9.19
N GLN A 206 -25.17 16.96 8.40
CA GLN A 206 -26.54 16.71 8.83
C GLN A 206 -26.94 15.24 8.65
N GLY A 207 -26.07 14.42 8.05
CA GLY A 207 -26.30 13.02 7.76
C GLY A 207 -27.04 12.76 6.45
N GLU A 208 -27.30 13.81 5.65
CA GLU A 208 -27.97 13.69 4.35
C GLU A 208 -27.01 13.05 3.33
N ILE A 209 -27.55 12.22 2.44
CA ILE A 209 -26.77 11.54 1.41
C ILE A 209 -26.44 12.50 0.28
N LEU A 210 -25.15 12.78 0.10
CA LEU A 210 -24.62 13.57 -1.01
C LEU A 210 -24.32 12.72 -2.24
N TYR A 211 -23.89 11.46 -2.00
CA TYR A 211 -23.46 10.54 -3.04
C TYR A 211 -23.58 9.11 -2.57
N GLN A 212 -23.95 8.22 -3.49
CA GLN A 212 -24.02 6.78 -3.22
C GLN A 212 -23.65 5.99 -4.47
N ARG A 213 -22.77 5.00 -4.31
CA ARG A 213 -22.38 4.13 -5.42
C ARG A 213 -21.95 2.75 -4.92
N SER A 214 -22.38 1.68 -5.61
CA SER A 214 -21.77 0.37 -5.46
C SER A 214 -20.35 0.40 -6.01
N ILE A 215 -19.39 -0.05 -5.22
CA ILE A 215 -17.96 -0.11 -5.56
C ILE A 215 -17.50 -1.55 -5.77
N TYR A 216 -18.30 -2.50 -5.36
CA TYR A 216 -18.12 -3.92 -5.60
C TYR A 216 -19.47 -4.60 -5.69
N HIS A 217 -19.63 -5.41 -6.69
CA HIS A 217 -20.79 -6.27 -6.87
C HIS A 217 -20.29 -7.59 -7.44
N ASP A 218 -20.45 -8.67 -6.68
CA ASP A 218 -20.17 -10.03 -7.17
C ASP A 218 -21.42 -10.53 -7.88
N LEU A 219 -21.38 -10.55 -9.19
CA LEU A 219 -22.47 -11.15 -9.98
C LEU A 219 -22.37 -12.67 -9.85
N PRO A 220 -23.45 -13.38 -9.53
CA PRO A 220 -23.48 -14.84 -9.47
C PRO A 220 -23.21 -15.47 -10.83
#